data_b9fb5a66a4e42e7eb57073fad7c6cf85
#
_entry.id   b9fb5a66a4e42e7eb57073fad7c6cf85
#
_cell.length_a   1.000
_cell.length_b   1.000
_cell.length_c   1.000
_cell.angle_alpha   90.00
_cell.angle_beta   90.00
_cell.angle_gamma   90.00
#
_symmetry.space_group_name_H-M   'P 1'
#
loop_
_entity.id
_entity.type
_entity.pdbx_description
1 polymer ?
#
loop_
_entity_poly.entity_id
_entity_poly.type
_entity_poly.pdbx_seq_one_letter_code
_entity_poly.pdbx_strand_id
1 'polypeptide(L)'
;KNIKEIKNFPIFIKPDLGQGSRDAYKIDDIYSLKTIIKSKNNMLMMEYLPGKEFTIDCFSDRKKGLVFCKGRERVRTKAGAATHTKLVDNLTNSIFQEYAQIISNKLIFYGSWFFQVKQDIKYEYVLLEIAPRIAGTMSLNRNLGVNFPLLSIYEAEGIDIKIMGNNICLELDRSYINRYKHDLKYDKIYVDLDDTLIINNKVNVELIKFLYQCINNNYKIILLTKTENNLKLSLNKHKLNGLFDEIHVIDKNDCKSNYIDPKNSIFIDDSFNERIEVFNKL
;
A
#
# COMPACT_ATOMS: atom_id res chain seq x y z
N LYS A 1 32.26 -23.30 3.14
CA LYS A 1 32.82 -23.61 4.49
C LYS A 1 32.44 -25.03 4.87
N ASN A 2 33.35 -25.71 5.55
CA ASN A 2 33.11 -27.08 6.00
C ASN A 2 32.07 -27.05 7.14
N ILE A 3 30.99 -27.82 7.06
CA ILE A 3 29.92 -27.90 8.07
C ILE A 3 30.49 -28.15 9.47
N LYS A 4 31.64 -28.85 9.56
CA LYS A 4 32.34 -29.15 10.82
C LYS A 4 32.93 -27.90 11.52
N GLU A 5 33.03 -26.77 10.83
CA GLU A 5 33.59 -25.53 11.36
C GLU A 5 32.51 -24.63 12.02
N ILE A 6 31.22 -24.98 11.88
CA ILE A 6 30.13 -24.22 12.49
C ILE A 6 30.02 -24.63 13.96
N LYS A 7 30.39 -23.69 14.83
CA LYS A 7 30.40 -23.92 16.30
C LYS A 7 29.22 -23.26 17.01
N ASN A 8 28.65 -22.20 16.40
CA ASN A 8 27.64 -21.37 17.05
C ASN A 8 26.34 -21.38 16.27
N PHE A 9 25.23 -21.54 16.97
CA PHE A 9 23.86 -21.44 16.49
C PHE A 9 23.11 -20.35 17.29
N PRO A 10 22.05 -19.73 16.75
CA PRO A 10 21.47 -19.99 15.42
C PRO A 10 22.30 -19.41 14.28
N ILE A 11 22.18 -20.02 13.09
CA ILE A 11 22.68 -19.46 11.83
C ILE A 11 21.54 -19.20 10.87
N PHE A 12 21.80 -18.43 9.83
CA PHE A 12 20.84 -18.19 8.75
C PHE A 12 21.38 -18.78 7.44
N ILE A 13 20.53 -19.50 6.70
CA ILE A 13 20.88 -20.03 5.40
C ILE A 13 19.89 -19.60 4.34
N LYS A 14 20.38 -19.29 3.14
CA LYS A 14 19.55 -18.92 1.99
C LYS A 14 20.22 -19.42 0.69
N PRO A 15 19.45 -19.57 -0.41
CA PRO A 15 20.03 -19.80 -1.71
C PRO A 15 20.98 -18.67 -2.10
N ASP A 16 22.05 -19.00 -2.82
CA ASP A 16 22.97 -18.02 -3.44
C ASP A 16 22.21 -17.12 -4.43
N LEU A 17 21.35 -17.74 -5.25
CA LEU A 17 20.43 -17.03 -6.17
C LEU A 17 18.99 -17.24 -5.71
N GLY A 18 18.28 -16.14 -5.43
CA GLY A 18 16.89 -16.21 -4.97
C GLY A 18 16.27 -14.85 -4.71
N GLN A 19 14.95 -14.83 -4.46
CA GLN A 19 14.20 -13.64 -4.10
C GLN A 19 13.03 -13.96 -3.17
N GLY A 20 12.55 -12.95 -2.45
CA GLY A 20 11.33 -13.06 -1.65
C GLY A 20 11.44 -14.02 -0.48
N SER A 21 12.63 -14.18 0.12
CA SER A 21 12.91 -15.09 1.23
C SER A 21 12.54 -16.57 0.97
N ARG A 22 12.40 -16.96 -0.30
CA ARG A 22 12.17 -18.37 -0.65
C ARG A 22 13.40 -19.20 -0.25
N ASP A 23 13.15 -20.33 0.41
CA ASP A 23 14.19 -21.26 0.85
C ASP A 23 15.24 -20.62 1.79
N ALA A 24 14.85 -19.58 2.51
CA ALA A 24 15.65 -18.95 3.54
C ALA A 24 15.20 -19.44 4.93
N TYR A 25 16.15 -19.93 5.75
CA TYR A 25 15.84 -20.59 7.01
C TYR A 25 16.74 -20.09 8.14
N LYS A 26 16.15 -19.89 9.31
CA LYS A 26 16.86 -19.86 10.57
C LYS A 26 17.12 -21.31 11.00
N ILE A 27 18.34 -21.63 11.35
CA ILE A 27 18.79 -22.97 11.74
C ILE A 27 19.29 -22.91 13.17
N ASP A 28 18.65 -23.64 14.04
CA ASP A 28 18.95 -23.62 15.48
C ASP A 28 19.92 -24.74 15.91
N ASP A 29 20.15 -25.75 15.04
CA ASP A 29 21.01 -26.90 15.37
C ASP A 29 21.63 -27.55 14.13
N ILE A 30 22.64 -28.42 14.38
CA ILE A 30 23.41 -29.12 13.35
C ILE A 30 22.61 -30.19 12.59
N TYR A 31 21.57 -30.76 13.20
CA TYR A 31 20.77 -31.82 12.55
C TYR A 31 19.84 -31.18 11.50
N SER A 32 19.18 -30.11 11.85
CA SER A 32 18.39 -29.29 10.93
C SER A 32 19.21 -28.80 9.75
N LEU A 33 20.44 -28.32 10.00
CA LEU A 33 21.37 -27.92 8.95
C LEU A 33 21.70 -29.06 7.98
N LYS A 34 22.07 -30.23 8.51
CA LYS A 34 22.40 -31.38 7.67
C LYS A 34 21.23 -31.84 6.80
N THR A 35 20.03 -31.78 7.32
CA THR A 35 18.79 -32.14 6.58
C THR A 35 18.56 -31.22 5.39
N ILE A 36 18.65 -29.91 5.57
CA ILE A 36 18.41 -28.95 4.51
C ILE A 36 19.50 -28.99 3.44
N ILE A 37 20.77 -29.08 3.82
CA ILE A 37 21.86 -29.11 2.85
C ILE A 37 21.85 -30.39 1.99
N LYS A 38 21.33 -31.50 2.51
CA LYS A 38 21.16 -32.73 1.71
C LYS A 38 20.10 -32.56 0.59
N SER A 39 19.11 -31.72 0.80
CA SER A 39 18.00 -31.54 -0.11
C SER A 39 18.14 -30.30 -1.03
N LYS A 40 19.09 -29.39 -0.73
CA LYS A 40 19.27 -28.12 -1.45
C LYS A 40 20.74 -27.83 -1.74
N ASN A 41 20.98 -27.43 -2.98
CA ASN A 41 22.33 -27.07 -3.45
C ASN A 41 22.52 -25.54 -3.38
N ASN A 42 23.79 -25.10 -3.39
CA ASN A 42 24.16 -23.67 -3.50
C ASN A 42 23.54 -22.78 -2.42
N MET A 43 23.64 -23.21 -1.15
CA MET A 43 23.17 -22.43 -0.01
C MET A 43 24.30 -21.60 0.59
N LEU A 44 24.04 -20.32 0.82
CA LEU A 44 24.89 -19.44 1.63
C LEU A 44 24.56 -19.62 3.10
N MET A 45 25.60 -19.75 3.93
CA MET A 45 25.50 -19.77 5.38
C MET A 45 25.98 -18.44 5.95
N MET A 46 25.20 -17.84 6.81
CA MET A 46 25.40 -16.51 7.34
C MET A 46 25.13 -16.49 8.85
N GLU A 47 25.59 -15.46 9.51
CA GLU A 47 25.16 -15.12 10.86
C GLU A 47 23.65 -14.89 10.92
N TYR A 48 23.01 -15.34 12.00
CA TYR A 48 21.62 -15.00 12.26
C TYR A 48 21.54 -13.65 12.97
N LEU A 49 20.80 -12.73 12.39
CA LEU A 49 20.57 -11.39 12.92
C LEU A 49 19.17 -11.31 13.55
N PRO A 50 19.04 -11.18 14.90
CA PRO A 50 17.75 -11.26 15.57
C PRO A 50 16.97 -9.94 15.59
N GLY A 51 17.64 -8.81 15.36
CA GLY A 51 17.08 -7.48 15.58
C GLY A 51 16.20 -6.95 14.46
N LYS A 52 15.91 -5.65 14.54
CA LYS A 52 15.08 -4.94 13.57
C LYS A 52 15.74 -4.86 12.19
N GLU A 53 14.91 -4.84 11.16
CA GLU A 53 15.32 -4.78 9.77
C GLU A 53 14.89 -3.46 9.12
N PHE A 54 15.77 -2.88 8.33
CA PHE A 54 15.55 -1.58 7.71
C PHE A 54 15.84 -1.63 6.21
N THR A 55 15.15 -0.79 5.46
CA THR A 55 15.48 -0.49 4.07
C THR A 55 15.81 0.99 3.99
N ILE A 56 16.91 1.30 3.31
CA ILE A 56 17.38 2.65 3.10
C ILE A 56 17.25 2.98 1.62
N ASP A 57 16.32 3.85 1.29
CA ASP A 57 16.04 4.28 -0.07
C ASP A 57 16.99 5.43 -0.44
N CYS A 58 17.71 5.27 -1.55
CA CYS A 58 18.74 6.19 -2.01
C CYS A 58 18.48 6.63 -3.44
N PHE A 59 19.01 7.81 -3.79
CA PHE A 59 19.06 8.30 -5.15
C PHE A 59 20.42 8.93 -5.42
N SER A 60 21.05 8.55 -6.53
CA SER A 60 22.31 9.11 -6.98
C SER A 60 22.15 9.79 -8.34
N ASP A 61 22.67 11.02 -8.42
CA ASP A 61 22.80 11.80 -9.64
C ASP A 61 24.21 11.60 -10.22
N ARG A 62 24.35 11.50 -11.54
CA ARG A 62 25.65 11.24 -12.20
C ARG A 62 26.68 12.35 -11.98
N LYS A 63 26.26 13.58 -11.70
CA LYS A 63 27.13 14.74 -11.49
C LYS A 63 27.37 15.02 -10.01
N LYS A 64 26.36 14.79 -9.17
CA LYS A 64 26.34 15.18 -7.75
C LYS A 64 26.59 14.02 -6.79
N GLY A 65 26.55 12.77 -7.29
CA GLY A 65 26.64 11.57 -6.46
C GLY A 65 25.35 11.32 -5.66
N LEU A 66 25.47 10.90 -4.40
CA LEU A 66 24.33 10.65 -3.51
C LEU A 66 23.60 11.95 -3.17
N VAL A 67 22.36 12.11 -3.65
CA VAL A 67 21.53 13.32 -3.43
C VAL A 67 20.32 13.08 -2.54
N PHE A 68 20.00 11.83 -2.25
CA PHE A 68 18.91 11.46 -1.33
C PHE A 68 19.22 10.16 -0.59
N CYS A 69 18.90 10.13 0.71
CA CYS A 69 18.97 8.94 1.54
C CYS A 69 17.94 9.04 2.66
N LYS A 70 17.03 8.08 2.76
CA LYS A 70 16.03 8.00 3.82
C LYS A 70 15.80 6.56 4.25
N GLY A 71 15.99 6.29 5.54
CA GLY A 71 15.78 4.99 6.16
C GLY A 71 14.34 4.78 6.62
N ARG A 72 13.91 3.54 6.57
CA ARG A 72 12.62 3.09 7.10
C ARG A 72 12.72 1.69 7.72
N GLU A 73 12.11 1.50 8.87
CA GLU A 73 11.97 0.22 9.54
C GLU A 73 10.97 -0.67 8.79
N ARG A 74 11.26 -1.95 8.64
CA ARG A 74 10.39 -2.99 8.08
C ARG A 74 9.59 -3.62 9.22
N VAL A 75 8.53 -2.93 9.67
CA VAL A 75 7.75 -3.31 10.87
C VAL A 75 7.04 -4.65 10.69
N ARG A 76 6.50 -4.89 9.49
CA ARG A 76 5.88 -6.17 9.13
C ARG A 76 6.27 -6.58 7.73
N THR A 77 6.65 -7.84 7.58
CA THR A 77 7.01 -8.43 6.29
C THR A 77 6.12 -9.64 5.97
N LYS A 78 5.87 -9.88 4.68
CA LYS A 78 5.20 -11.09 4.18
C LYS A 78 5.96 -11.58 2.95
N ALA A 79 6.39 -12.83 2.96
CA ALA A 79 7.20 -13.42 1.89
C ALA A 79 8.39 -12.54 1.48
N GLY A 80 9.14 -12.02 2.47
CA GLY A 80 10.31 -11.16 2.24
C GLY A 80 10.00 -9.72 1.81
N ALA A 81 8.75 -9.37 1.51
CA ALA A 81 8.35 -8.02 1.17
C ALA A 81 7.82 -7.27 2.40
N ALA A 82 8.23 -6.01 2.60
CA ALA A 82 7.65 -5.18 3.64
C ALA A 82 6.20 -4.84 3.29
N THR A 83 5.29 -5.10 4.24
CA THR A 83 3.86 -4.74 4.15
C THR A 83 3.50 -3.60 5.08
N HIS A 84 4.25 -3.41 6.16
CA HIS A 84 4.17 -2.21 7.00
C HIS A 84 5.59 -1.66 7.21
N THR A 85 5.76 -0.37 7.00
CA THR A 85 7.03 0.33 7.15
C THR A 85 6.82 1.74 7.68
N LYS A 86 7.75 2.23 8.50
CA LYS A 86 7.74 3.59 9.04
C LYS A 86 9.11 4.24 8.88
N LEU A 87 9.14 5.55 8.70
CA LEU A 87 10.39 6.30 8.68
C LEU A 87 11.12 6.17 10.01
N VAL A 88 12.44 6.12 9.94
CA VAL A 88 13.30 6.20 11.13
C VAL A 88 13.44 7.66 11.58
N ASP A 89 13.81 7.82 12.85
CA ASP A 89 14.18 9.13 13.41
C ASP A 89 15.46 9.70 12.74
N ASN A 90 15.73 10.98 12.99
CA ASN A 90 16.83 11.68 12.36
C ASN A 90 18.20 11.14 12.77
N LEU A 91 18.36 10.68 14.03
CA LEU A 91 19.63 10.12 14.51
C LEU A 91 19.95 8.80 13.80
N THR A 92 19.00 7.90 13.75
CA THR A 92 19.12 6.63 13.03
C THR A 92 19.36 6.90 11.53
N ASN A 93 18.68 7.91 10.95
CA ASN A 93 18.87 8.27 9.55
C ASN A 93 20.26 8.79 9.24
N SER A 94 20.89 9.52 10.16
CA SER A 94 22.27 10.00 10.00
C SER A 94 23.27 8.84 9.86
N ILE A 95 23.12 7.79 10.68
CA ILE A 95 23.92 6.57 10.56
C ILE A 95 23.75 5.93 9.17
N PHE A 96 22.53 5.87 8.69
CA PHE A 96 22.24 5.30 7.38
C PHE A 96 22.77 6.17 6.22
N GLN A 97 22.85 7.48 6.40
CA GLN A 97 23.49 8.38 5.44
C GLN A 97 25.00 8.11 5.35
N GLU A 98 25.68 7.86 6.44
CA GLU A 98 27.10 7.47 6.45
C GLU A 98 27.30 6.15 5.68
N TYR A 99 26.46 5.14 5.93
CA TYR A 99 26.51 3.88 5.18
C TYR A 99 26.26 4.10 3.69
N ALA A 100 25.24 4.88 3.35
CA ALA A 100 24.94 5.21 1.95
C ALA A 100 26.10 5.91 1.26
N GLN A 101 26.80 6.81 1.95
CA GLN A 101 27.98 7.50 1.42
C GLN A 101 29.15 6.53 1.19
N ILE A 102 29.42 5.63 2.14
CA ILE A 102 30.46 4.61 1.99
C ILE A 102 30.16 3.68 0.80
N ILE A 103 28.90 3.26 0.67
CA ILE A 103 28.47 2.41 -0.45
C ILE A 103 28.60 3.13 -1.78
N SER A 104 28.11 4.38 -1.89
CA SER A 104 28.14 5.16 -3.13
C SER A 104 29.57 5.57 -3.56
N ASN A 105 30.51 5.66 -2.62
CA ASN A 105 31.92 5.89 -2.92
C ASN A 105 32.63 4.66 -3.51
N LYS A 106 32.08 3.46 -3.24
CA LYS A 106 32.66 2.19 -3.72
C LYS A 106 31.93 1.62 -4.94
N LEU A 107 30.65 1.90 -5.06
CA LEU A 107 29.78 1.43 -6.13
C LEU A 107 29.12 2.60 -6.83
N ILE A 108 29.31 2.70 -8.13
CA ILE A 108 28.73 3.79 -8.93
C ILE A 108 27.28 3.44 -9.23
N PHE A 109 26.36 4.27 -8.73
CA PHE A 109 24.93 4.20 -9.02
C PHE A 109 24.43 5.45 -9.73
N TYR A 110 23.51 5.26 -10.66
CA TYR A 110 22.74 6.33 -11.29
C TYR A 110 21.25 6.05 -11.08
N GLY A 111 20.50 7.06 -10.62
CA GLY A 111 19.09 6.93 -10.31
C GLY A 111 18.81 6.26 -8.94
N SER A 112 17.72 5.51 -8.87
CA SER A 112 17.20 4.93 -7.62
C SER A 112 17.89 3.62 -7.27
N TRP A 113 18.32 3.49 -6.04
CA TRP A 113 18.83 2.25 -5.47
C TRP A 113 18.46 2.18 -3.99
N PHE A 114 18.64 1.04 -3.37
CA PHE A 114 18.47 0.87 -1.94
C PHE A 114 19.45 -0.15 -1.39
N PHE A 115 19.61 -0.11 -0.08
CA PHE A 115 20.24 -1.19 0.66
C PHE A 115 19.39 -1.56 1.87
N GLN A 116 19.62 -2.76 2.41
CA GLN A 116 18.98 -3.24 3.62
C GLN A 116 20.01 -3.54 4.67
N VAL A 117 19.66 -3.21 5.91
CA VAL A 117 20.43 -3.57 7.09
C VAL A 117 19.54 -4.24 8.12
N LYS A 118 20.14 -5.06 8.95
CA LYS A 118 19.47 -5.69 10.09
C LYS A 118 20.34 -5.60 11.32
N GLN A 119 19.73 -5.41 12.49
CA GLN A 119 20.47 -5.35 13.73
C GLN A 119 20.91 -6.74 14.19
N ASP A 120 22.15 -6.82 14.63
CA ASP A 120 22.69 -7.97 15.33
C ASP A 120 22.24 -8.03 16.81
N ILE A 121 22.81 -8.93 17.59
CA ILE A 121 22.52 -9.09 19.01
C ILE A 121 22.98 -7.89 19.85
N LYS A 122 23.91 -7.07 19.36
CA LYS A 122 24.42 -5.85 19.99
C LYS A 122 23.71 -4.60 19.50
N TYR A 123 22.66 -4.76 18.66
CA TYR A 123 21.95 -3.68 17.98
C TYR A 123 22.78 -2.90 16.96
N GLU A 124 23.92 -3.47 16.51
CA GLU A 124 24.70 -2.90 15.40
C GLU A 124 24.04 -3.20 14.05
N TYR A 125 24.15 -2.28 13.10
CA TYR A 125 23.55 -2.44 11.78
C TYR A 125 24.47 -3.22 10.83
N VAL A 126 24.05 -4.40 10.43
CA VAL A 126 24.76 -5.28 9.51
C VAL A 126 24.11 -5.21 8.12
N LEU A 127 24.92 -5.00 7.09
CA LEU A 127 24.46 -4.94 5.70
C LEU A 127 23.94 -6.31 5.24
N LEU A 128 22.71 -6.34 4.67
CA LEU A 128 22.07 -7.54 4.12
C LEU A 128 22.18 -7.63 2.60
N GLU A 129 21.79 -6.54 1.92
CA GLU A 129 21.75 -6.48 0.46
C GLU A 129 21.86 -5.06 -0.04
N ILE A 130 22.31 -4.91 -1.28
CA ILE A 130 22.27 -3.67 -2.06
C ILE A 130 21.58 -3.99 -3.38
N ALA A 131 20.65 -3.14 -3.83
CA ALA A 131 19.92 -3.35 -5.07
C ALA A 131 19.75 -2.06 -5.88
N PRO A 132 20.21 -2.04 -7.14
CA PRO A 132 20.13 -0.87 -8.03
C PRO A 132 18.74 -0.78 -8.69
N ARG A 133 17.71 -0.63 -7.89
CA ARG A 133 16.31 -0.52 -8.33
C ARG A 133 15.42 0.13 -7.28
N ILE A 134 14.22 0.50 -7.68
CA ILE A 134 13.18 1.00 -6.78
C ILE A 134 12.71 -0.13 -5.86
N ALA A 135 12.71 0.08 -4.54
CA ALA A 135 12.17 -0.85 -3.56
C ALA A 135 10.63 -0.85 -3.54
N GLY A 136 10.02 -1.99 -3.18
CA GLY A 136 8.56 -2.16 -3.22
C GLY A 136 7.75 -1.18 -2.37
N THR A 137 8.30 -0.68 -1.25
CA THR A 137 7.67 0.32 -0.37
C THR A 137 8.34 1.70 -0.43
N MET A 138 9.18 1.95 -1.43
CA MET A 138 9.80 3.25 -1.68
C MET A 138 8.75 4.34 -1.99
N SER A 139 7.53 3.95 -2.39
CA SER A 139 6.37 4.83 -2.56
C SER A 139 6.02 5.65 -1.31
N LEU A 140 6.44 5.23 -0.11
CA LEU A 140 6.34 6.04 1.09
C LEU A 140 6.99 7.41 0.89
N ASN A 141 8.16 7.48 0.26
CA ASN A 141 8.87 8.73 -0.01
C ASN A 141 8.11 9.65 -0.98
N ARG A 142 7.17 9.12 -1.79
CA ARG A 142 6.32 9.95 -2.64
C ARG A 142 5.45 10.91 -1.84
N ASN A 143 4.96 10.48 -0.68
CA ASN A 143 4.21 11.33 0.24
C ASN A 143 5.09 12.38 0.94
N LEU A 144 6.42 12.20 0.90
CA LEU A 144 7.38 13.22 1.29
C LEU A 144 7.70 14.20 0.14
N GLY A 145 7.12 14.04 -1.05
CA GLY A 145 7.40 14.86 -2.23
C GLY A 145 8.47 14.26 -3.16
N VAL A 146 9.02 13.09 -2.85
CA VAL A 146 10.13 12.48 -3.62
C VAL A 146 9.62 11.42 -4.57
N ASN A 147 9.57 11.73 -5.86
CA ASN A 147 9.09 10.85 -6.92
C ASN A 147 10.24 10.13 -7.62
N PHE A 148 10.69 9.00 -7.08
CA PHE A 148 11.82 8.24 -7.62
C PHE A 148 11.69 7.84 -9.09
N PRO A 149 10.54 7.35 -9.60
CA PRO A 149 10.39 7.08 -11.03
C PRO A 149 10.67 8.29 -11.90
N LEU A 150 10.08 9.44 -11.57
CA LEU A 150 10.28 10.68 -12.31
C LEU A 150 11.73 11.18 -12.21
N LEU A 151 12.33 11.15 -11.03
CA LEU A 151 13.74 11.52 -10.82
C LEU A 151 14.67 10.63 -11.62
N SER A 152 14.38 9.33 -11.75
CA SER A 152 15.19 8.41 -12.57
C SER A 152 15.10 8.72 -14.07
N ILE A 153 13.96 9.20 -14.55
CA ILE A 153 13.83 9.71 -15.94
C ILE A 153 14.67 10.98 -16.10
N TYR A 154 14.55 11.94 -15.20
CA TYR A 154 15.33 13.18 -15.25
C TYR A 154 16.83 12.92 -15.21
N GLU A 155 17.26 11.98 -14.37
CA GLU A 155 18.68 11.59 -14.30
C GLU A 155 19.15 10.97 -15.61
N ALA A 156 18.36 10.09 -16.22
CA ALA A 156 18.69 9.45 -17.51
C ALA A 156 18.76 10.47 -18.65
N GLU A 157 17.89 11.48 -18.66
CA GLU A 157 17.88 12.57 -19.65
C GLU A 157 18.93 13.67 -19.35
N GLY A 158 19.69 13.55 -18.25
CA GLY A 158 20.71 14.52 -17.88
C GLY A 158 20.15 15.86 -17.37
N ILE A 159 18.88 15.91 -17.00
CA ILE A 159 18.19 17.07 -16.42
C ILE A 159 18.70 17.27 -14.99
N ASP A 160 19.03 18.52 -14.65
CA ASP A 160 19.49 18.85 -13.29
C ASP A 160 18.40 18.62 -12.24
N ILE A 161 18.75 17.88 -11.18
CA ILE A 161 17.80 17.45 -10.15
C ILE A 161 18.05 18.24 -8.87
N LYS A 162 16.95 18.78 -8.31
CA LYS A 162 16.90 19.29 -6.95
C LYS A 162 15.77 18.57 -6.22
N ILE A 163 16.08 17.88 -5.13
CA ILE A 163 15.11 17.17 -4.31
C ILE A 163 14.71 18.04 -3.14
N MET A 164 13.39 18.30 -3.03
CA MET A 164 12.78 18.96 -1.88
C MET A 164 11.78 18.00 -1.28
N GLY A 165 12.00 17.62 -0.03
CA GLY A 165 11.13 16.70 0.69
C GLY A 165 10.52 17.35 1.93
N ASN A 166 9.30 16.93 2.29
CA ASN A 166 8.66 17.29 3.55
C ASN A 166 9.30 16.53 4.71
N ASN A 167 9.45 17.20 5.85
CA ASN A 167 9.94 16.56 7.07
C ASN A 167 8.77 16.23 8.00
N ILE A 168 8.08 15.14 7.70
CA ILE A 168 6.95 14.63 8.48
C ILE A 168 7.21 13.19 8.92
N CYS A 169 6.58 12.77 10.02
CA CYS A 169 6.52 11.36 10.40
C CYS A 169 5.53 10.65 9.47
N LEU A 170 5.94 9.54 8.92
CA LEU A 170 5.13 8.82 7.93
C LEU A 170 5.28 7.32 8.10
N GLU A 171 4.15 6.63 8.02
CA GLU A 171 4.05 5.18 7.97
C GLU A 171 3.28 4.76 6.72
N LEU A 172 3.62 3.59 6.18
CA LEU A 172 2.94 2.97 5.06
C LEU A 172 2.48 1.57 5.47
N ASP A 173 1.19 1.33 5.47
CA ASP A 173 0.61 -0.01 5.51
C ASP A 173 0.06 -0.38 4.13
N ARG A 174 0.42 -1.57 3.62
CA ARG A 174 0.02 -2.07 2.31
C ARG A 174 -0.97 -3.20 2.46
N SER A 175 -2.08 -3.08 1.75
CA SER A 175 -3.05 -4.14 1.58
C SER A 175 -3.32 -4.42 0.11
N TYR A 176 -3.78 -5.62 -0.20
CA TYR A 176 -4.34 -5.90 -1.51
C TYR A 176 -5.75 -5.34 -1.55
N ILE A 177 -6.05 -4.59 -2.62
CA ILE A 177 -7.40 -4.12 -2.92
C ILE A 177 -7.98 -5.03 -3.98
N ASN A 178 -9.12 -5.67 -3.67
CA ASN A 178 -9.87 -6.44 -4.65
C ASN A 178 -10.51 -5.50 -5.67
N ARG A 179 -10.43 -5.88 -6.94
CA ARG A 179 -11.14 -5.21 -8.04
C ARG A 179 -11.94 -6.25 -8.76
N TYR A 180 -13.22 -5.94 -9.00
CA TYR A 180 -14.15 -6.84 -9.64
C TYR A 180 -14.52 -6.31 -11.02
N LYS A 181 -14.67 -7.22 -11.98
CA LYS A 181 -15.25 -6.93 -13.27
C LYS A 181 -16.55 -7.71 -13.38
N HIS A 182 -17.61 -7.06 -13.82
CA HIS A 182 -18.94 -7.64 -14.02
C HIS A 182 -19.46 -7.27 -15.39
N ASP A 183 -20.50 -7.91 -15.83
CA ASP A 183 -21.19 -7.71 -17.11
C ASP A 183 -22.54 -7.00 -16.97
N LEU A 184 -22.87 -6.53 -15.77
CA LEU A 184 -24.07 -5.75 -15.50
C LEU A 184 -24.08 -4.48 -16.36
N LYS A 185 -25.19 -4.27 -17.05
CA LYS A 185 -25.44 -3.06 -17.84
C LYS A 185 -26.44 -2.19 -17.11
N TYR A 186 -26.03 -0.99 -16.76
CA TYR A 186 -26.91 0.02 -16.13
C TYR A 186 -26.41 1.42 -16.48
N ASP A 187 -27.35 2.35 -16.47
CA ASP A 187 -27.12 3.77 -16.69
C ASP A 187 -27.90 4.63 -15.68
N LYS A 188 -28.69 3.98 -14.80
CA LYS A 188 -29.46 4.62 -13.73
C LYS A 188 -29.12 3.98 -12.38
N ILE A 189 -28.88 4.80 -11.39
CA ILE A 189 -28.57 4.39 -10.04
C ILE A 189 -29.59 4.98 -9.08
N TYR A 190 -30.44 4.13 -8.48
CA TYR A 190 -31.29 4.51 -7.39
C TYR A 190 -30.58 4.24 -6.06
N VAL A 191 -30.46 5.27 -5.23
CA VAL A 191 -29.73 5.17 -3.97
C VAL A 191 -30.56 5.72 -2.82
N ASP A 192 -30.56 4.99 -1.69
CA ASP A 192 -31.17 5.46 -0.44
C ASP A 192 -30.24 6.39 0.33
N LEU A 193 -30.80 7.16 1.28
CA LEU A 193 -30.06 8.15 2.05
C LEU A 193 -29.61 7.62 3.41
N ASP A 194 -30.58 7.30 4.28
CA ASP A 194 -30.32 6.97 5.68
C ASP A 194 -29.72 5.57 5.79
N ASP A 195 -28.66 5.41 6.61
CA ASP A 195 -27.88 4.21 6.78
C ASP A 195 -27.25 3.61 5.50
N THR A 196 -27.54 4.19 4.34
CA THR A 196 -26.94 3.86 3.04
C THR A 196 -25.87 4.87 2.64
N LEU A 197 -26.27 6.09 2.31
CA LEU A 197 -25.37 7.19 1.92
C LEU A 197 -24.84 7.98 3.12
N ILE A 198 -25.64 8.08 4.17
CA ILE A 198 -25.32 8.72 5.44
C ILE A 198 -25.43 7.69 6.57
N ILE A 199 -24.32 7.26 7.13
CA ILE A 199 -24.22 6.25 8.20
C ILE A 199 -23.69 6.94 9.46
N ASN A 200 -24.43 6.81 10.59
CA ASN A 200 -24.03 7.43 11.86
C ASN A 200 -23.64 8.90 11.70
N ASN A 201 -24.44 9.66 10.95
CA ASN A 201 -24.25 11.08 10.66
C ASN A 201 -22.93 11.40 9.92
N LYS A 202 -22.37 10.43 9.20
CA LYS A 202 -21.17 10.56 8.34
C LYS A 202 -21.48 10.05 6.95
N VAL A 203 -20.86 10.68 5.96
CA VAL A 203 -21.01 10.26 4.56
C VAL A 203 -20.26 8.95 4.32
N ASN A 204 -20.90 8.01 3.64
CA ASN A 204 -20.28 6.78 3.15
C ASN A 204 -19.37 7.10 1.95
N VAL A 205 -18.09 7.31 2.22
CA VAL A 205 -17.11 7.77 1.24
C VAL A 205 -16.90 6.78 0.09
N GLU A 206 -17.00 5.45 0.36
CA GLU A 206 -16.86 4.45 -0.70
C GLU A 206 -18.04 4.46 -1.66
N LEU A 207 -19.26 4.68 -1.16
CA LEU A 207 -20.43 4.85 -2.00
C LEU A 207 -20.36 6.16 -2.81
N ILE A 208 -19.95 7.26 -2.20
CA ILE A 208 -19.72 8.54 -2.91
C ILE A 208 -18.70 8.37 -4.04
N LYS A 209 -17.62 7.68 -3.79
CA LYS A 209 -16.62 7.38 -4.82
C LYS A 209 -17.24 6.63 -6.02
N PHE A 210 -18.09 5.66 -5.74
CA PHE A 210 -18.83 4.94 -6.78
C PHE A 210 -19.78 5.85 -7.55
N LEU A 211 -20.57 6.67 -6.84
CA LEU A 211 -21.51 7.62 -7.50
C LEU A 211 -20.78 8.63 -8.40
N TYR A 212 -19.63 9.15 -7.97
CA TYR A 212 -18.81 10.00 -8.84
C TYR A 212 -18.23 9.27 -10.05
N GLN A 213 -17.91 7.97 -9.94
CA GLN A 213 -17.54 7.16 -11.11
C GLN A 213 -18.73 7.03 -12.09
N CYS A 214 -19.96 6.91 -11.57
CA CYS A 214 -21.18 6.90 -12.38
C CYS A 214 -21.40 8.24 -13.10
N ILE A 215 -21.24 9.36 -12.39
CA ILE A 215 -21.31 10.72 -12.99
C ILE A 215 -20.29 10.86 -14.13
N ASN A 216 -19.03 10.43 -13.91
CA ASN A 216 -17.99 10.50 -14.93
C ASN A 216 -18.28 9.64 -16.18
N ASN A 217 -19.20 8.67 -16.07
CA ASN A 217 -19.69 7.84 -17.17
C ASN A 217 -21.06 8.32 -17.71
N ASN A 218 -21.54 9.51 -17.30
CA ASN A 218 -22.83 10.07 -17.64
C ASN A 218 -24.04 9.20 -17.23
N TYR A 219 -23.92 8.49 -16.10
CA TYR A 219 -25.02 7.73 -15.53
C TYR A 219 -25.86 8.62 -14.62
N LYS A 220 -27.18 8.38 -14.62
CA LYS A 220 -28.14 9.14 -13.85
C LYS A 220 -28.19 8.65 -12.41
N ILE A 221 -28.10 9.57 -11.44
CA ILE A 221 -28.19 9.26 -10.02
C ILE A 221 -29.50 9.79 -9.46
N ILE A 222 -30.29 8.90 -8.89
CA ILE A 222 -31.62 9.18 -8.37
C ILE A 222 -31.65 8.87 -6.88
N LEU A 223 -31.89 9.87 -6.06
CA LEU A 223 -32.14 9.64 -4.63
C LEU A 223 -33.56 9.12 -4.44
N LEU A 224 -33.72 7.98 -3.78
CA LEU A 224 -35.04 7.39 -3.48
C LEU A 224 -35.09 7.03 -1.98
N THR A 225 -35.69 7.88 -1.19
CA THR A 225 -35.63 7.79 0.27
C THR A 225 -36.99 7.93 0.95
N LYS A 226 -37.13 7.31 2.12
CA LYS A 226 -38.28 7.41 3.04
C LYS A 226 -37.94 8.27 4.27
N THR A 227 -36.94 9.14 4.17
CA THR A 227 -36.44 9.92 5.30
C THR A 227 -37.54 10.82 5.92
N GLU A 228 -37.63 10.81 7.24
CA GLU A 228 -38.47 11.73 8.03
C GLU A 228 -37.74 13.05 8.36
N ASN A 229 -36.41 13.05 8.15
CA ASN A 229 -35.57 14.20 8.44
C ASN A 229 -35.77 15.30 7.38
N ASN A 230 -35.44 16.55 7.75
CA ASN A 230 -35.38 17.60 6.76
C ASN A 230 -34.24 17.31 5.74
N LEU A 231 -34.63 16.73 4.61
CA LEU A 231 -33.72 16.28 3.55
C LEU A 231 -32.78 17.42 3.12
N LYS A 232 -33.31 18.63 2.91
CA LYS A 232 -32.51 19.78 2.46
C LYS A 232 -31.41 20.15 3.47
N LEU A 233 -31.73 20.11 4.76
CA LEU A 233 -30.72 20.34 5.81
C LEU A 233 -29.69 19.24 5.84
N SER A 234 -30.08 17.96 5.70
CA SER A 234 -29.19 16.84 5.65
C SER A 234 -28.21 16.90 4.47
N LEU A 235 -28.73 17.14 3.27
CA LEU A 235 -27.91 17.28 2.06
C LEU A 235 -26.94 18.46 2.16
N ASN A 236 -27.38 19.61 2.69
CA ASN A 236 -26.54 20.78 2.91
C ASN A 236 -25.41 20.47 3.93
N LYS A 237 -25.79 19.90 5.07
CA LYS A 237 -24.84 19.54 6.15
C LYS A 237 -23.71 18.64 5.63
N HIS A 238 -24.06 17.65 4.84
CA HIS A 238 -23.13 16.66 4.32
C HIS A 238 -22.53 17.04 2.96
N LYS A 239 -22.87 18.22 2.42
CA LYS A 239 -22.40 18.75 1.13
C LYS A 239 -22.72 17.83 -0.05
N LEU A 240 -23.90 17.23 -0.04
CA LEU A 240 -24.39 16.32 -1.09
C LEU A 240 -25.30 17.02 -2.11
N ASN A 241 -25.43 18.34 -2.02
CA ASN A 241 -26.20 19.12 -2.99
C ASN A 241 -25.59 18.98 -4.39
N GLY A 242 -26.42 18.76 -5.38
CA GLY A 242 -25.99 18.62 -6.77
C GLY A 242 -25.41 17.24 -7.13
N LEU A 243 -25.51 16.27 -6.21
CA LEU A 243 -25.08 14.88 -6.47
C LEU A 243 -26.13 14.11 -7.28
N PHE A 244 -27.40 14.48 -7.15
CA PHE A 244 -28.54 13.75 -7.69
C PHE A 244 -29.17 14.48 -8.86
N ASP A 245 -29.49 13.75 -9.93
CA ASP A 245 -30.26 14.22 -11.07
C ASP A 245 -31.76 14.33 -10.74
N GLU A 246 -32.25 13.39 -9.90
CA GLU A 246 -33.63 13.38 -9.41
C GLU A 246 -33.65 13.01 -7.91
N ILE A 247 -34.68 13.50 -7.22
CA ILE A 247 -34.92 13.22 -5.79
C ILE A 247 -36.36 12.82 -5.59
N HIS A 248 -36.60 11.62 -5.12
CA HIS A 248 -37.89 11.07 -4.72
C HIS A 248 -37.94 10.85 -3.22
N VAL A 249 -38.72 11.64 -2.53
CA VAL A 249 -39.05 11.40 -1.11
C VAL A 249 -40.44 10.79 -1.08
N ILE A 250 -40.52 9.57 -0.58
CA ILE A 250 -41.75 8.77 -0.60
C ILE A 250 -42.25 8.51 0.81
N ASP A 251 -43.54 8.17 0.95
CA ASP A 251 -44.11 7.79 2.23
C ASP A 251 -43.50 6.51 2.79
N LYS A 252 -43.44 6.38 4.13
CA LYS A 252 -42.93 5.19 4.81
C LYS A 252 -43.62 3.89 4.39
N ASN A 253 -44.92 3.96 4.16
CA ASN A 253 -45.74 2.82 3.80
C ASN A 253 -45.73 2.51 2.30
N ASP A 254 -45.11 3.35 1.49
CA ASP A 254 -45.05 3.14 0.06
C ASP A 254 -43.93 2.18 -0.33
N CYS A 255 -44.06 1.57 -1.48
CA CYS A 255 -43.08 0.64 -2.02
C CYS A 255 -42.08 1.33 -2.92
N LYS A 256 -40.78 1.16 -2.68
CA LYS A 256 -39.71 1.75 -3.51
C LYS A 256 -39.78 1.27 -4.96
N SER A 257 -40.23 0.03 -5.20
CA SER A 257 -40.44 -0.52 -6.54
C SER A 257 -41.36 0.32 -7.44
N ASN A 258 -42.31 1.05 -6.87
CA ASN A 258 -43.22 1.91 -7.65
C ASN A 258 -42.52 3.09 -8.31
N TYR A 259 -41.30 3.44 -7.87
CA TYR A 259 -40.54 4.61 -8.32
C TYR A 259 -39.28 4.23 -9.10
N ILE A 260 -39.00 2.94 -9.27
CA ILE A 260 -37.83 2.45 -9.98
C ILE A 260 -38.21 2.03 -11.39
N ASP A 261 -37.59 2.62 -12.39
CA ASP A 261 -37.60 2.08 -13.76
C ASP A 261 -36.61 0.91 -13.81
N PRO A 262 -37.07 -0.36 -14.01
CA PRO A 262 -36.19 -1.51 -13.98
C PRO A 262 -35.21 -1.59 -15.13
N LYS A 263 -35.44 -0.81 -16.21
CA LYS A 263 -34.60 -0.89 -17.39
C LYS A 263 -33.24 -0.26 -17.15
N ASN A 264 -32.19 -1.05 -17.23
CA ASN A 264 -30.81 -0.63 -17.06
C ASN A 264 -30.57 0.10 -15.71
N SER A 265 -31.15 -0.39 -14.62
CA SER A 265 -31.07 0.25 -13.31
C SER A 265 -30.40 -0.65 -12.27
N ILE A 266 -29.76 -0.02 -11.30
CA ILE A 266 -29.38 -0.67 -10.05
C ILE A 266 -29.99 0.08 -8.87
N PHE A 267 -30.29 -0.65 -7.81
CA PHE A 267 -30.84 -0.11 -6.58
C PHE A 267 -29.89 -0.41 -5.42
N ILE A 268 -29.55 0.61 -4.64
CA ILE A 268 -28.62 0.55 -3.52
C ILE A 268 -29.33 1.04 -2.26
N ASP A 269 -29.44 0.16 -1.28
CA ASP A 269 -30.17 0.38 -0.04
C ASP A 269 -29.61 -0.54 1.04
N ASP A 270 -29.48 -0.09 2.29
CA ASP A 270 -29.01 -0.93 3.40
C ASP A 270 -30.08 -1.92 3.87
N SER A 271 -31.37 -1.53 3.76
CA SER A 271 -32.48 -2.35 4.19
C SER A 271 -32.68 -3.58 3.32
N PHE A 272 -32.52 -4.76 3.92
CA PHE A 272 -32.80 -6.02 3.22
C PHE A 272 -34.27 -6.09 2.74
N ASN A 273 -35.22 -5.60 3.54
CA ASN A 273 -36.65 -5.64 3.20
C ASN A 273 -36.97 -4.80 1.98
N GLU A 274 -36.37 -3.61 1.84
CA GLU A 274 -36.54 -2.76 0.66
C GLU A 274 -35.95 -3.44 -0.58
N ARG A 275 -34.74 -4.00 -0.46
CA ARG A 275 -34.11 -4.70 -1.58
C ARG A 275 -34.88 -5.93 -2.06
N ILE A 276 -35.43 -6.74 -1.14
CA ILE A 276 -36.21 -7.92 -1.51
C ILE A 276 -37.58 -7.54 -2.09
N GLU A 277 -38.19 -6.46 -1.59
CA GLU A 277 -39.41 -5.91 -2.16
C GLU A 277 -39.22 -5.50 -3.62
N VAL A 278 -38.19 -4.73 -3.91
CA VAL A 278 -37.84 -4.31 -5.26
C VAL A 278 -37.50 -5.51 -6.14
N PHE A 279 -36.68 -6.46 -5.65
CA PHE A 279 -36.29 -7.66 -6.39
C PHE A 279 -37.49 -8.54 -6.79
N ASN A 280 -38.50 -8.65 -5.93
CA ASN A 280 -39.67 -9.52 -6.18
C ASN A 280 -40.69 -8.87 -7.15
N LYS A 281 -40.65 -7.55 -7.31
CA LYS A 281 -41.63 -6.81 -8.11
C LYS A 281 -41.12 -6.38 -9.48
N LEU A 282 -39.80 -6.27 -9.64
CA LEU A 282 -39.15 -5.83 -10.86
C LEU A 282 -38.24 -6.89 -11.46
#